data_ececc0df27d5b614eedae6946b6590c7
#
_entry.id   ececc0df27d5b614eedae6946b6590c7
#
_cell.length_a   1.000
_cell.length_b   1.000
_cell.length_c   1.000
_cell.angle_alpha   90.00
_cell.angle_beta   90.00
_cell.angle_gamma   90.00
#
_symmetry.space_group_name_H-M   'P 1'
#
loop_
_entity.id
_entity.type
_entity.pdbx_description
1 polymer ?
#
loop_
_entity_poly.entity_id
_entity_poly.type
_entity_poly.pdbx_seq_one_letter_code
_entity_poly.pdbx_strand_id
1 'polypeptide(L)'
;MNFIDFTGTDFYRNPYPYYADLRSEGAFVSLMPKIWMTGRYDVADKVLRDRRLGRWHEEYVRLRYGEDRKEDPVFQVFYHMVLMLNPPQHTRARALLMKAFNASHTEEFVLLSRTIADKLIDHFIDQGSVDLIKSYALRLPIMVICKLLGLDEADTGAFAEEMWALTVPFSRAFEASGMSSREVDEANISTLKLQAFFRNELEKRRKRPTNDLISRFLQAEENGQRMSDDDIIANIIFLFVAGHETTSNMIGNAFIALHRHPAELVRLRSEPALISQCVIECLRFDGSVQMAFRDVLEDMALDGYHFSRGDTIFLCSGSAHRDPARFVEPDRFRIDREDVDFRQLLNFGGGLHYCLGARLTMIELEVAINTLLRRLPDMRIPDLEQITWHSSNTLRGVESLPAIWTAQH
;
A
#
# COMPACT_ATOMS: atom_id res chain seq x y z
N MET A 1 -11.72 -18.23 17.06
CA MET A 1 -10.51 -17.95 16.26
C MET A 1 -9.37 -17.46 17.11
N ASN A 2 -8.13 -17.70 16.72
CA ASN A 2 -6.93 -17.17 17.38
C ASN A 2 -5.97 -16.59 16.32
N PHE A 3 -4.90 -15.90 16.75
CA PHE A 3 -3.97 -15.26 15.84
C PHE A 3 -3.26 -16.23 14.88
N ILE A 4 -3.04 -17.48 15.30
CA ILE A 4 -2.37 -18.52 14.48
C ILE A 4 -3.20 -18.87 13.23
N ASP A 5 -4.53 -18.73 13.30
CA ASP A 5 -5.42 -19.03 12.16
C ASP A 5 -5.17 -18.09 10.97
N PHE A 6 -4.56 -16.92 11.19
CA PHE A 6 -4.20 -15.94 10.17
C PHE A 6 -2.73 -16.04 9.73
N THR A 7 -2.09 -17.18 9.96
CA THR A 7 -0.72 -17.46 9.58
C THR A 7 -0.62 -18.84 8.93
N GLY A 8 0.44 -19.06 8.19
CA GLY A 8 0.69 -20.36 7.56
C GLY A 8 0.32 -20.42 6.08
N THR A 9 0.85 -21.43 5.41
CA THR A 9 0.81 -21.56 3.95
C THR A 9 -0.61 -21.60 3.38
N ASP A 10 -1.54 -22.29 4.05
CA ASP A 10 -2.92 -22.42 3.57
C ASP A 10 -3.65 -21.08 3.65
N PHE A 11 -3.44 -20.29 4.73
CA PHE A 11 -3.98 -18.95 4.83
C PHE A 11 -3.40 -18.04 3.75
N TYR A 12 -2.08 -18.01 3.57
CA TYR A 12 -1.46 -17.16 2.55
C TYR A 12 -1.91 -17.51 1.13
N ARG A 13 -2.12 -18.80 0.86
CA ARG A 13 -2.63 -19.28 -0.42
C ARG A 13 -4.08 -18.84 -0.67
N ASN A 14 -4.96 -19.00 0.32
CA ASN A 14 -6.38 -18.65 0.20
C ASN A 14 -6.96 -18.18 1.56
N PRO A 15 -6.94 -16.88 1.86
CA PRO A 15 -7.41 -16.35 3.15
C PRO A 15 -8.94 -16.28 3.27
N TYR A 16 -9.69 -16.37 2.18
CA TYR A 16 -11.12 -16.07 2.15
C TYR A 16 -12.01 -16.98 3.00
N PRO A 17 -11.78 -18.28 3.13
CA PRO A 17 -12.50 -19.12 4.08
C PRO A 17 -12.33 -18.65 5.54
N TYR A 18 -11.09 -18.32 5.95
CA TYR A 18 -10.80 -17.79 7.29
C TYR A 18 -11.50 -16.44 7.53
N TYR A 19 -11.60 -15.62 6.49
CA TYR A 19 -12.33 -14.35 6.55
C TYR A 19 -13.83 -14.52 6.67
N ALA A 20 -14.41 -15.54 6.05
CA ALA A 20 -15.83 -15.88 6.22
C ALA A 20 -16.12 -16.30 7.66
N ASP A 21 -15.24 -17.13 8.25
CA ASP A 21 -15.34 -17.54 9.64
C ASP A 21 -15.21 -16.34 10.58
N LEU A 22 -14.24 -15.44 10.35
CA LEU A 22 -14.06 -14.20 11.12
C LEU A 22 -15.35 -13.35 11.14
N ARG A 23 -16.00 -13.16 9.99
CA ARG A 23 -17.27 -12.40 9.92
C ARG A 23 -18.39 -13.05 10.69
N SER A 24 -18.42 -14.38 10.75
CA SER A 24 -19.47 -15.15 11.42
C SER A 24 -19.37 -15.09 12.95
N GLU A 25 -18.16 -14.95 13.52
CA GLU A 25 -17.94 -14.95 14.97
C GLU A 25 -18.48 -13.68 15.65
N GLY A 26 -18.56 -12.53 14.98
CA GLY A 26 -19.10 -11.32 15.59
C GLY A 26 -18.60 -10.01 14.97
N ALA A 27 -18.96 -8.90 15.61
CA ALA A 27 -18.48 -7.58 15.22
C ALA A 27 -16.96 -7.44 15.51
N PHE A 28 -16.53 -7.95 16.66
CA PHE A 28 -15.12 -8.02 17.05
C PHE A 28 -14.79 -9.40 17.62
N VAL A 29 -13.61 -9.89 17.32
CA VAL A 29 -13.06 -11.14 17.84
C VAL A 29 -11.78 -10.82 18.61
N SER A 30 -11.66 -11.29 19.86
CA SER A 30 -10.42 -11.18 20.62
C SER A 30 -9.50 -12.31 20.22
N LEU A 31 -8.35 -11.96 19.61
CA LEU A 31 -7.35 -12.94 19.16
C LEU A 31 -6.38 -13.32 20.30
N MET A 32 -6.09 -12.35 21.15
CA MET A 32 -5.27 -12.47 22.37
C MET A 32 -5.50 -11.23 23.25
N PRO A 33 -5.01 -11.20 24.51
CA PRO A 33 -5.16 -10.03 25.35
C PRO A 33 -4.71 -8.75 24.64
N LYS A 34 -5.56 -7.73 24.66
CA LYS A 34 -5.37 -6.41 24.01
C LYS A 34 -5.35 -6.40 22.47
N ILE A 35 -5.57 -7.52 21.83
CA ILE A 35 -5.60 -7.62 20.36
C ILE A 35 -6.97 -8.09 19.90
N TRP A 36 -7.63 -7.23 19.15
CA TRP A 36 -8.96 -7.45 18.59
C TRP A 36 -8.90 -7.46 17.08
N MET A 37 -9.86 -8.11 16.42
CA MET A 37 -9.99 -8.10 14.98
C MET A 37 -11.45 -7.97 14.57
N THR A 38 -11.69 -7.27 13.47
CA THR A 38 -12.99 -7.23 12.77
C THR A 38 -12.85 -7.54 11.31
N GLY A 39 -13.81 -8.31 10.77
CA GLY A 39 -13.90 -8.64 9.34
C GLY A 39 -15.16 -8.09 8.67
N ARG A 40 -16.10 -7.47 9.41
CA ARG A 40 -17.33 -6.88 8.89
C ARG A 40 -17.08 -5.49 8.33
N TYR A 41 -17.68 -5.20 7.19
CA TYR A 41 -17.46 -3.93 6.50
C TYR A 41 -17.90 -2.71 7.32
N ASP A 42 -19.11 -2.74 7.86
CA ASP A 42 -19.69 -1.62 8.62
C ASP A 42 -18.91 -1.32 9.90
N VAL A 43 -18.43 -2.36 10.59
CA VAL A 43 -17.60 -2.25 11.80
C VAL A 43 -16.22 -1.70 11.47
N ALA A 44 -15.59 -2.23 10.42
CA ALA A 44 -14.27 -1.77 9.96
C ALA A 44 -14.30 -0.29 9.53
N ASP A 45 -15.33 0.15 8.82
CA ASP A 45 -15.49 1.56 8.44
C ASP A 45 -15.69 2.47 9.67
N LYS A 46 -16.46 2.04 10.69
CA LYS A 46 -16.59 2.77 11.97
C LYS A 46 -15.24 2.90 12.67
N VAL A 47 -14.46 1.79 12.79
CA VAL A 47 -13.13 1.77 13.39
C VAL A 47 -12.19 2.75 12.69
N LEU A 48 -12.21 2.79 11.36
CA LEU A 48 -11.36 3.71 10.58
C LEU A 48 -11.68 5.19 10.83
N ARG A 49 -12.93 5.53 11.16
CA ARG A 49 -13.42 6.91 11.29
C ARG A 49 -13.52 7.39 12.74
N ASP A 50 -13.43 6.51 13.73
CA ASP A 50 -13.53 6.89 15.12
C ASP A 50 -12.27 7.65 15.57
N ARG A 51 -12.45 8.86 16.11
CA ARG A 51 -11.36 9.73 16.53
C ARG A 51 -10.69 9.32 17.85
N ARG A 52 -11.29 8.42 18.60
CA ARG A 52 -10.72 7.81 19.81
C ARG A 52 -9.72 6.71 19.48
N LEU A 53 -9.64 6.37 18.19
CA LEU A 53 -8.72 5.40 17.62
C LEU A 53 -7.66 6.12 16.80
N GLY A 54 -6.40 5.73 16.98
CA GLY A 54 -5.28 6.40 16.34
C GLY A 54 -4.06 5.52 16.20
N ARG A 55 -2.91 6.11 16.47
CA ARG A 55 -1.60 5.44 16.43
C ARG A 55 -0.88 5.65 17.77
N TRP A 56 -0.33 4.56 18.30
CA TRP A 56 0.37 4.60 19.60
C TRP A 56 1.83 4.19 19.44
N HIS A 57 2.46 4.77 18.43
CA HIS A 57 3.72 4.26 17.90
C HIS A 57 4.88 4.38 18.88
N GLU A 58 5.08 5.51 19.53
CA GLU A 58 6.19 5.70 20.50
C GLU A 58 6.07 4.74 21.66
N GLU A 59 4.88 4.59 22.25
CA GLU A 59 4.63 3.66 23.35
C GLU A 59 4.82 2.21 22.92
N TYR A 60 4.40 1.86 21.70
CA TYR A 60 4.64 0.54 21.11
C TYR A 60 6.13 0.24 20.98
N VAL A 61 6.91 1.18 20.45
CA VAL A 61 8.37 1.02 20.32
C VAL A 61 9.01 0.82 21.69
N ARG A 62 8.64 1.66 22.68
CA ARG A 62 9.14 1.58 24.05
C ARG A 62 8.84 0.23 24.69
N LEU A 63 7.61 -0.25 24.57
CA LEU A 63 7.16 -1.53 25.17
C LEU A 63 7.81 -2.74 24.50
N ARG A 64 8.04 -2.65 23.20
CA ARG A 64 8.50 -3.80 22.40
C ARG A 64 10.01 -3.89 22.27
N TYR A 65 10.66 -2.77 22.08
CA TYR A 65 12.11 -2.70 21.77
C TYR A 65 12.94 -2.16 22.94
N GLY A 66 12.30 -1.59 23.97
CA GLY A 66 12.94 -0.98 25.12
C GLY A 66 13.08 0.54 25.01
N GLU A 67 13.28 1.17 26.18
CA GLU A 67 13.41 2.64 26.27
C GLU A 67 14.62 3.17 25.48
N ASP A 68 15.72 2.42 25.48
CA ASP A 68 16.96 2.83 24.80
C ASP A 68 16.83 2.85 23.29
N ARG A 69 15.96 2.01 22.72
CA ARG A 69 15.78 1.87 21.28
C ARG A 69 14.87 2.95 20.66
N LYS A 70 14.10 3.68 21.45
CA LYS A 70 13.18 4.71 20.93
C LYS A 70 13.90 5.81 20.15
N GLU A 71 15.19 6.06 20.46
CA GLU A 71 16.01 7.06 19.78
C GLU A 71 16.71 6.51 18.51
N ASP A 72 16.50 5.24 18.17
CA ASP A 72 17.08 4.65 16.97
C ASP A 72 16.57 5.37 15.70
N PRO A 73 17.46 5.60 14.71
CA PRO A 73 17.14 6.37 13.50
C PRO A 73 15.87 5.93 12.77
N VAL A 74 15.63 4.62 12.67
CA VAL A 74 14.45 4.07 12.00
C VAL A 74 13.16 4.47 12.72
N PHE A 75 13.13 4.45 14.06
CA PHE A 75 11.95 4.82 14.82
C PHE A 75 11.74 6.34 14.84
N GLN A 76 12.82 7.12 14.88
CA GLN A 76 12.76 8.57 14.75
C GLN A 76 12.12 9.00 13.42
N VAL A 77 12.48 8.34 12.32
CA VAL A 77 11.82 8.59 11.03
C VAL A 77 10.33 8.24 11.09
N PHE A 78 9.95 7.13 11.74
CA PHE A 78 8.55 6.75 11.89
C PHE A 78 7.75 7.81 12.67
N TYR A 79 8.31 8.42 13.72
CA TYR A 79 7.62 9.47 14.49
C TYR A 79 7.29 10.73 13.67
N HIS A 80 8.00 10.98 12.57
CA HIS A 80 7.75 12.10 11.65
C HIS A 80 6.83 11.72 10.47
N MET A 81 6.52 10.44 10.25
CA MET A 81 5.64 10.01 9.16
C MET A 81 4.19 10.36 9.48
N VAL A 82 3.49 10.98 8.52
CA VAL A 82 2.06 11.34 8.69
C VAL A 82 1.18 10.15 9.05
N LEU A 83 1.55 8.94 8.65
CA LEU A 83 0.82 7.71 8.98
C LEU A 83 0.83 7.42 10.49
N MET A 84 1.90 7.82 11.20
CA MET A 84 2.10 7.52 12.63
C MET A 84 1.64 8.65 13.56
N LEU A 85 1.28 9.80 13.01
CA LEU A 85 0.86 10.94 13.78
C LEU A 85 -0.62 10.88 14.17
N ASN A 86 -0.96 11.50 15.31
CA ASN A 86 -2.32 11.79 15.72
C ASN A 86 -2.58 13.31 15.65
N PRO A 87 -3.85 13.76 15.61
CA PRO A 87 -4.15 15.18 15.79
C PRO A 87 -3.60 15.76 17.10
N PRO A 88 -3.11 17.01 17.12
CA PRO A 88 -3.14 17.99 16.03
C PRO A 88 -2.00 17.87 15.00
N GLN A 89 -0.92 17.15 15.33
CA GLN A 89 0.28 17.04 14.48
C GLN A 89 -0.07 16.40 13.11
N HIS A 90 -0.85 15.32 13.11
CA HIS A 90 -1.35 14.70 11.89
C HIS A 90 -2.08 15.68 10.97
N THR A 91 -3.01 16.47 11.54
CA THR A 91 -3.83 17.41 10.76
C THR A 91 -2.97 18.41 10.03
N ARG A 92 -1.96 18.96 10.72
CA ARG A 92 -1.00 19.91 10.14
C ARG A 92 -0.15 19.25 9.04
N ALA A 93 0.51 18.14 9.36
CA ALA A 93 1.38 17.45 8.41
C ALA A 93 0.62 17.03 7.15
N ARG A 94 -0.59 16.48 7.32
CA ARG A 94 -1.44 16.10 6.20
C ARG A 94 -1.85 17.29 5.32
N ALA A 95 -2.20 18.42 5.90
CA ALA A 95 -2.54 19.63 5.12
C ALA A 95 -1.37 20.09 4.24
N LEU A 96 -0.16 20.11 4.78
CA LEU A 96 1.06 20.47 4.04
C LEU A 96 1.37 19.45 2.92
N LEU A 97 1.27 18.15 3.22
CA LEU A 97 1.46 17.11 2.21
C LEU A 97 0.42 17.20 1.09
N MET A 98 -0.85 17.42 1.42
CA MET A 98 -1.93 17.59 0.43
C MET A 98 -1.69 18.78 -0.51
N LYS A 99 -1.12 19.88 -0.02
CA LYS A 99 -0.75 21.02 -0.87
C LYS A 99 0.33 20.68 -1.89
N ALA A 100 1.33 19.91 -1.47
CA ALA A 100 2.40 19.45 -2.37
C ALA A 100 1.91 18.42 -3.40
N PHE A 101 0.96 17.57 -3.01
CA PHE A 101 0.33 16.56 -3.86
C PHE A 101 -0.83 17.08 -4.73
N ASN A 102 -0.98 18.38 -4.91
CA ASN A 102 -2.14 18.96 -5.58
C ASN A 102 -2.56 18.19 -6.85
N ALA A 103 -3.86 17.83 -6.91
CA ALA A 103 -4.48 17.03 -7.97
C ALA A 103 -4.49 17.68 -9.38
N SER A 104 -4.00 18.92 -9.53
CA SER A 104 -3.92 19.61 -10.82
C SER A 104 -2.97 18.96 -11.85
N HIS A 105 -2.16 17.98 -11.45
CA HIS A 105 -1.19 17.31 -12.30
C HIS A 105 -1.64 15.90 -12.75
N THR A 106 -2.93 15.60 -12.70
CA THR A 106 -3.46 14.27 -13.06
C THR A 106 -3.05 13.85 -14.48
N GLU A 107 -3.13 14.75 -15.47
CA GLU A 107 -2.77 14.44 -16.86
C GLU A 107 -1.27 14.19 -17.02
N GLU A 108 -0.43 14.98 -16.35
CA GLU A 108 1.02 14.78 -16.34
C GLU A 108 1.37 13.41 -15.72
N PHE A 109 0.66 13.03 -14.66
CA PHE A 109 0.86 11.74 -14.00
C PHE A 109 0.43 10.56 -14.86
N VAL A 110 -0.68 10.65 -15.57
CA VAL A 110 -1.13 9.65 -16.55
C VAL A 110 -0.08 9.48 -17.67
N LEU A 111 0.40 10.59 -18.22
CA LEU A 111 1.41 10.57 -19.28
C LEU A 111 2.73 9.97 -18.79
N LEU A 112 3.19 10.36 -17.60
CA LEU A 112 4.40 9.84 -16.96
C LEU A 112 4.30 8.32 -16.77
N SER A 113 3.22 7.85 -16.12
CA SER A 113 3.01 6.43 -15.84
C SER A 113 2.95 5.61 -17.14
N ARG A 114 2.28 6.13 -18.18
CA ARG A 114 2.21 5.48 -19.49
C ARG A 114 3.58 5.39 -20.16
N THR A 115 4.34 6.48 -20.17
CA THR A 115 5.67 6.51 -20.77
C THR A 115 6.60 5.50 -20.10
N ILE A 116 6.55 5.38 -18.77
CA ILE A 116 7.34 4.41 -18.03
C ILE A 116 6.86 2.99 -18.32
N ALA A 117 5.54 2.75 -18.33
CA ALA A 117 4.96 1.45 -18.64
C ALA A 117 5.37 0.96 -20.03
N ASP A 118 5.25 1.81 -21.07
CA ASP A 118 5.68 1.48 -22.42
C ASP A 118 7.19 1.19 -22.47
N LYS A 119 8.04 2.03 -21.84
CA LYS A 119 9.50 1.81 -21.76
C LYS A 119 9.84 0.46 -21.10
N LEU A 120 9.16 0.08 -20.03
CA LEU A 120 9.39 -1.20 -19.37
C LEU A 120 9.02 -2.39 -20.27
N ILE A 121 7.92 -2.29 -21.01
CA ILE A 121 7.47 -3.36 -21.93
C ILE A 121 8.45 -3.50 -23.09
N ASP A 122 8.98 -2.39 -23.64
CA ASP A 122 9.97 -2.40 -24.72
C ASP A 122 11.22 -3.23 -24.38
N HIS A 123 11.58 -3.35 -23.08
CA HIS A 123 12.73 -4.13 -22.68
C HIS A 123 12.53 -5.65 -22.78
N PHE A 124 11.30 -6.14 -22.84
CA PHE A 124 11.03 -7.58 -22.83
C PHE A 124 10.05 -8.07 -23.91
N ILE A 125 9.44 -7.18 -24.69
CA ILE A 125 8.39 -7.52 -25.65
C ILE A 125 8.82 -8.61 -26.66
N ASP A 126 10.09 -8.60 -27.07
CA ASP A 126 10.66 -9.54 -28.02
C ASP A 126 11.11 -10.87 -27.41
N GLN A 127 11.05 -11.00 -26.06
CA GLN A 127 11.52 -12.20 -25.36
C GLN A 127 10.49 -13.36 -25.35
N GLY A 128 9.20 -13.06 -25.58
CA GLY A 128 8.12 -14.03 -25.56
C GLY A 128 7.75 -14.56 -24.17
N SER A 129 8.54 -14.25 -23.15
CA SER A 129 8.26 -14.59 -21.75
C SER A 129 8.98 -13.68 -20.77
N VAL A 130 8.41 -13.49 -19.59
CA VAL A 130 9.01 -12.69 -18.52
C VAL A 130 8.42 -13.04 -17.15
N ASP A 131 9.15 -12.77 -16.07
CA ASP A 131 8.55 -12.62 -14.74
C ASP A 131 7.93 -11.21 -14.65
N LEU A 132 6.60 -11.15 -14.70
CA LEU A 132 5.85 -9.90 -14.72
C LEU A 132 6.03 -9.08 -13.43
N ILE A 133 6.26 -9.74 -12.29
CA ILE A 133 6.52 -9.03 -11.03
C ILE A 133 7.84 -8.29 -11.13
N LYS A 134 8.92 -9.00 -11.43
CA LYS A 134 10.30 -8.44 -11.40
C LYS A 134 10.54 -7.43 -12.52
N SER A 135 9.98 -7.67 -13.70
CA SER A 135 10.29 -6.87 -14.89
C SER A 135 9.35 -5.68 -15.08
N TYR A 136 8.16 -5.73 -14.49
CA TYR A 136 7.15 -4.69 -14.70
C TYR A 136 6.53 -4.17 -13.40
N ALA A 137 5.85 -5.05 -12.61
CA ALA A 137 5.02 -4.62 -11.51
C ALA A 137 5.81 -3.93 -10.38
N LEU A 138 7.01 -4.42 -10.03
CA LEU A 138 7.89 -3.77 -9.06
C LEU A 138 8.53 -2.50 -9.61
N ARG A 139 8.88 -2.48 -10.89
CA ARG A 139 9.63 -1.37 -11.47
C ARG A 139 8.79 -0.14 -11.74
N LEU A 140 7.54 -0.32 -12.18
CA LEU A 140 6.69 0.80 -12.58
C LEU A 140 6.47 1.79 -11.43
N PRO A 141 5.96 1.41 -10.23
CA PRO A 141 5.76 2.34 -9.13
C PRO A 141 7.05 3.02 -8.65
N ILE A 142 8.15 2.27 -8.60
CA ILE A 142 9.46 2.81 -8.20
C ILE A 142 9.88 3.93 -9.14
N MET A 143 9.84 3.69 -10.46
CA MET A 143 10.24 4.67 -11.45
C MET A 143 9.34 5.90 -11.45
N VAL A 144 8.03 5.69 -11.25
CA VAL A 144 7.06 6.79 -11.15
C VAL A 144 7.37 7.67 -9.94
N ILE A 145 7.57 7.09 -8.75
CA ILE A 145 7.90 7.83 -7.53
C ILE A 145 9.23 8.58 -7.68
N CYS A 146 10.27 7.93 -8.21
CA CYS A 146 11.57 8.58 -8.45
C CYS A 146 11.44 9.80 -9.37
N LYS A 147 10.67 9.68 -10.46
CA LYS A 147 10.42 10.81 -11.37
C LYS A 147 9.62 11.94 -10.71
N LEU A 148 8.62 11.61 -9.89
CA LEU A 148 7.88 12.63 -9.11
C LEU A 148 8.78 13.36 -8.12
N LEU A 149 9.72 12.66 -7.50
CA LEU A 149 10.71 13.24 -6.60
C LEU A 149 11.81 14.03 -7.34
N GLY A 150 11.87 13.96 -8.68
CA GLY A 150 12.89 14.60 -9.49
C GLY A 150 14.27 13.96 -9.32
N LEU A 151 14.32 12.66 -9.04
CA LEU A 151 15.57 11.90 -8.93
C LEU A 151 16.05 11.42 -10.30
N ASP A 152 17.36 11.45 -10.52
CA ASP A 152 17.97 10.97 -11.75
C ASP A 152 17.98 9.44 -11.84
N GLU A 153 17.97 8.88 -13.05
CA GLU A 153 18.00 7.42 -13.26
C GLU A 153 19.27 6.77 -12.68
N ALA A 154 20.39 7.49 -12.67
CA ALA A 154 21.65 7.02 -12.09
C ALA A 154 21.57 6.85 -10.55
N ASP A 155 20.83 7.72 -9.88
CA ASP A 155 20.65 7.66 -8.42
C ASP A 155 19.61 6.63 -8.01
N THR A 156 18.70 6.27 -8.94
CA THR A 156 17.57 5.38 -8.66
C THR A 156 18.00 3.98 -8.23
N GLY A 157 19.11 3.45 -8.76
CA GLY A 157 19.58 2.10 -8.42
C GLY A 157 20.06 1.98 -6.97
N ALA A 158 21.04 2.80 -6.57
CA ALA A 158 21.55 2.80 -5.21
C ALA A 158 20.50 3.20 -4.16
N PHE A 159 19.65 4.17 -4.52
CA PHE A 159 18.52 4.59 -3.71
C PHE A 159 17.50 3.46 -3.52
N ALA A 160 17.16 2.72 -4.58
CA ALA A 160 16.18 1.63 -4.51
C ALA A 160 16.65 0.50 -3.58
N GLU A 161 17.95 0.18 -3.53
CA GLU A 161 18.50 -0.83 -2.61
C GLU A 161 18.28 -0.43 -1.14
N GLU A 162 18.60 0.82 -0.77
CA GLU A 162 18.42 1.30 0.60
C GLU A 162 16.93 1.42 0.98
N MET A 163 16.09 1.82 0.03
CA MET A 163 14.65 1.87 0.24
C MET A 163 14.05 0.46 0.38
N TRP A 164 14.54 -0.49 -0.40
CA TRP A 164 14.15 -1.89 -0.27
C TRP A 164 14.51 -2.45 1.11
N ALA A 165 15.69 -2.12 1.63
CA ALA A 165 16.12 -2.50 2.97
C ALA A 165 15.21 -1.95 4.08
N LEU A 166 14.45 -0.87 3.85
CA LEU A 166 13.45 -0.35 4.79
C LEU A 166 12.05 -0.94 4.58
N THR A 167 11.75 -1.52 3.43
CA THR A 167 10.40 -2.05 3.16
C THR A 167 10.06 -3.20 4.09
N VAL A 168 10.97 -4.17 4.27
CA VAL A 168 10.75 -5.31 5.17
C VAL A 168 10.61 -4.86 6.63
N PRO A 169 11.53 -4.06 7.21
CA PRO A 169 11.36 -3.50 8.53
C PRO A 169 10.06 -2.71 8.72
N PHE A 170 9.68 -1.91 7.72
CA PHE A 170 8.44 -1.15 7.77
C PHE A 170 7.22 -2.09 7.81
N SER A 171 7.15 -3.08 6.95
CA SER A 171 6.05 -4.07 6.95
C SER A 171 6.00 -4.82 8.29
N ARG A 172 7.15 -5.28 8.80
CA ARG A 172 7.25 -5.99 10.09
C ARG A 172 6.93 -5.12 11.31
N ALA A 173 7.15 -3.81 11.24
CA ALA A 173 6.74 -2.90 12.31
C ALA A 173 5.23 -2.94 12.56
N PHE A 174 4.44 -3.35 11.56
CA PHE A 174 2.98 -3.52 11.65
C PHE A 174 2.54 -4.97 11.89
N GLU A 175 3.45 -5.91 11.96
CA GLU A 175 3.16 -7.30 12.29
C GLU A 175 3.29 -7.55 13.81
N ALA A 176 2.54 -8.50 14.32
CA ALA A 176 2.62 -8.88 15.73
C ALA A 176 4.01 -9.40 16.13
N SER A 177 4.77 -9.98 15.19
CA SER A 177 6.14 -10.45 15.41
C SER A 177 7.16 -9.30 15.61
N GLY A 178 6.94 -8.14 14.95
CA GLY A 178 7.88 -7.03 14.91
C GLY A 178 9.23 -7.38 14.26
N MET A 179 10.19 -6.48 14.41
CA MET A 179 11.56 -6.67 13.96
C MET A 179 12.43 -7.35 15.03
N SER A 180 13.35 -8.18 14.60
CA SER A 180 14.47 -8.63 15.45
C SER A 180 15.46 -7.48 15.70
N SER A 181 16.30 -7.59 16.72
CA SER A 181 17.36 -6.57 16.98
C SER A 181 18.25 -6.36 15.77
N ARG A 182 18.61 -7.42 15.06
CA ARG A 182 19.43 -7.35 13.85
C ARG A 182 18.73 -6.56 12.73
N GLU A 183 17.43 -6.80 12.50
CA GLU A 183 16.66 -6.07 11.50
C GLU A 183 16.54 -4.58 11.85
N VAL A 184 16.42 -4.25 13.15
CA VAL A 184 16.45 -2.84 13.59
C VAL A 184 17.82 -2.21 13.30
N ASP A 185 18.92 -2.91 13.57
CA ASP A 185 20.27 -2.39 13.32
C ASP A 185 20.53 -2.19 11.82
N GLU A 186 20.12 -3.13 10.98
CA GLU A 186 20.19 -3.01 9.51
C GLU A 186 19.33 -1.84 8.99
N ALA A 187 18.11 -1.69 9.52
CA ALA A 187 17.21 -0.59 9.19
C ALA A 187 17.79 0.78 9.61
N ASN A 188 18.46 0.86 10.75
CA ASN A 188 19.13 2.09 11.19
C ASN A 188 20.20 2.53 10.21
N ILE A 189 21.02 1.60 9.70
CA ILE A 189 22.08 1.89 8.71
C ILE A 189 21.45 2.47 7.43
N SER A 190 20.44 1.81 6.87
CA SER A 190 19.76 2.28 5.66
C SER A 190 19.04 3.61 5.88
N THR A 191 18.42 3.79 7.05
CA THR A 191 17.78 5.06 7.42
C THR A 191 18.76 6.22 7.41
N LEU A 192 19.94 6.07 8.04
CA LEU A 192 20.96 7.11 8.08
C LEU A 192 21.48 7.48 6.68
N LYS A 193 21.68 6.50 5.81
CA LYS A 193 22.08 6.74 4.41
C LYS A 193 21.00 7.52 3.65
N LEU A 194 19.74 7.14 3.80
CA LEU A 194 18.61 7.83 3.15
C LEU A 194 18.43 9.25 3.68
N GLN A 195 18.57 9.45 4.99
CA GLN A 195 18.52 10.80 5.57
C GLN A 195 19.64 11.68 5.00
N ALA A 196 20.87 11.17 4.90
CA ALA A 196 21.99 11.90 4.33
C ALA A 196 21.76 12.25 2.85
N PHE A 197 21.27 11.28 2.06
CA PHE A 197 20.93 11.47 0.66
C PHE A 197 19.87 12.57 0.49
N PHE A 198 18.73 12.45 1.20
CA PHE A 198 17.65 13.44 1.05
C PHE A 198 18.00 14.81 1.60
N ARG A 199 18.79 14.92 2.66
CA ARG A 199 19.29 16.24 3.10
C ARG A 199 20.08 16.94 1.99
N ASN A 200 20.91 16.21 1.27
CA ASN A 200 21.63 16.77 0.11
C ASN A 200 20.65 17.17 -1.01
N GLU A 201 19.64 16.36 -1.29
CA GLU A 201 18.62 16.68 -2.28
C GLU A 201 17.79 17.93 -1.89
N LEU A 202 17.42 18.09 -0.61
CA LEU A 202 16.76 19.29 -0.10
C LEU A 202 17.64 20.54 -0.31
N GLU A 203 18.93 20.46 0.00
CA GLU A 203 19.89 21.56 -0.20
C GLU A 203 20.02 21.94 -1.69
N LYS A 204 20.07 20.95 -2.59
CA LYS A 204 20.07 21.22 -4.04
C LYS A 204 18.82 21.99 -4.47
N ARG A 205 17.61 21.56 -4.03
CA ARG A 205 16.32 22.22 -4.39
C ARG A 205 16.14 23.59 -3.74
N ARG A 206 16.72 23.83 -2.56
CA ARG A 206 16.76 25.17 -1.95
C ARG A 206 17.54 26.17 -2.80
N LYS A 207 18.69 25.71 -3.34
CA LYS A 207 19.54 26.54 -4.21
C LYS A 207 18.93 26.69 -5.61
N ARG A 208 18.30 25.65 -6.13
CA ARG A 208 17.71 25.62 -7.47
C ARG A 208 16.38 24.85 -7.45
N PRO A 209 15.28 25.50 -7.11
CA PRO A 209 13.95 24.86 -7.14
C PRO A 209 13.60 24.34 -8.54
N THR A 210 12.94 23.17 -8.56
CA THR A 210 12.44 22.52 -9.79
C THR A 210 10.95 22.22 -9.65
N ASN A 211 10.30 21.73 -10.69
CA ASN A 211 8.89 21.34 -10.62
C ASN A 211 8.72 19.89 -10.13
N ASP A 212 9.45 19.51 -9.08
CA ASP A 212 9.36 18.20 -8.46
C ASP A 212 8.69 18.22 -7.09
N LEU A 213 8.38 17.03 -6.56
CA LEU A 213 7.68 16.89 -5.29
C LEU A 213 8.52 17.37 -4.10
N ILE A 214 9.85 17.20 -4.15
CA ILE A 214 10.77 17.69 -3.11
C ILE A 214 10.70 19.22 -3.04
N SER A 215 10.76 19.91 -4.18
CA SER A 215 10.63 21.38 -4.24
C SER A 215 9.28 21.84 -3.72
N ARG A 216 8.20 21.11 -4.05
CA ARG A 216 6.85 21.43 -3.56
C ARG A 216 6.73 21.24 -2.04
N PHE A 217 7.34 20.21 -1.44
CA PHE A 217 7.37 20.03 0.01
C PHE A 217 8.11 21.17 0.71
N LEU A 218 9.25 21.62 0.17
CA LEU A 218 10.00 22.76 0.70
C LEU A 218 9.19 24.07 0.64
N GLN A 219 8.30 24.24 -0.34
CA GLN A 219 7.48 25.45 -0.54
C GLN A 219 6.13 25.37 0.19
N ALA A 220 5.68 24.17 0.56
CA ALA A 220 4.38 23.99 1.19
C ALA A 220 4.29 24.75 2.51
N GLU A 221 3.28 25.59 2.63
CA GLU A 221 3.03 26.42 3.81
C GLU A 221 1.53 26.39 4.16
N GLU A 222 1.25 26.28 5.44
CA GLU A 222 -0.11 26.32 5.99
C GLU A 222 -0.10 27.20 7.24
N ASN A 223 -0.84 28.29 7.22
CA ASN A 223 -0.95 29.24 8.34
C ASN A 223 0.43 29.73 8.86
N GLY A 224 1.37 30.05 7.96
CA GLY A 224 2.73 30.48 8.29
C GLY A 224 3.67 29.36 8.75
N GLN A 225 3.22 28.09 8.71
CA GLN A 225 4.00 26.95 9.14
C GLN A 225 4.44 26.10 7.94
N ARG A 226 5.66 25.59 8.01
CA ARG A 226 6.27 24.68 7.02
C ARG A 226 6.67 23.37 7.67
N MET A 227 6.93 22.36 6.86
CA MET A 227 7.53 21.11 7.33
C MET A 227 9.01 21.34 7.65
N SER A 228 9.50 20.69 8.71
CA SER A 228 10.93 20.55 8.96
C SER A 228 11.58 19.63 7.92
N ASP A 229 12.91 19.66 7.83
CA ASP A 229 13.65 18.72 6.97
C ASP A 229 13.38 17.27 7.35
N ASP A 230 13.34 16.98 8.63
CA ASP A 230 13.04 15.63 9.14
C ASP A 230 11.62 15.20 8.80
N ASP A 231 10.62 16.10 8.87
CA ASP A 231 9.26 15.81 8.42
C ASP A 231 9.21 15.52 6.90
N ILE A 232 9.92 16.32 6.09
CA ILE A 232 9.97 16.12 4.63
C ILE A 232 10.62 14.77 4.32
N ILE A 233 11.80 14.51 4.87
CA ILE A 233 12.56 13.28 4.63
C ILE A 233 11.76 12.05 5.06
N ALA A 234 11.19 12.06 6.26
CA ALA A 234 10.37 10.96 6.76
C ALA A 234 9.18 10.68 5.84
N ASN A 235 8.51 11.72 5.35
CA ASN A 235 7.36 11.54 4.47
C ASN A 235 7.75 11.16 3.04
N ILE A 236 8.92 11.54 2.53
CA ILE A 236 9.46 11.01 1.27
C ILE A 236 9.74 9.52 1.40
N ILE A 237 10.42 9.08 2.46
CA ILE A 237 10.68 7.67 2.75
C ILE A 237 9.35 6.90 2.86
N PHE A 238 8.39 7.44 3.61
CA PHE A 238 7.06 6.85 3.74
C PHE A 238 6.33 6.69 2.41
N LEU A 239 6.33 7.72 1.57
CA LEU A 239 5.66 7.68 0.26
C LEU A 239 6.26 6.62 -0.65
N PHE A 240 7.57 6.46 -0.61
CA PHE A 240 8.24 5.41 -1.38
C PHE A 240 7.84 4.03 -0.88
N VAL A 241 8.01 3.73 0.42
CA VAL A 241 7.72 2.42 1.00
C VAL A 241 6.24 2.07 0.83
N ALA A 242 5.33 3.01 1.12
CA ALA A 242 3.89 2.77 1.02
C ALA A 242 3.37 2.68 -0.42
N GLY A 243 4.01 3.38 -1.35
CA GLY A 243 3.50 3.52 -2.72
C GLY A 243 3.96 2.42 -3.67
N HIS A 244 5.12 1.79 -3.44
CA HIS A 244 5.62 0.82 -4.40
C HIS A 244 5.13 -0.60 -4.15
N GLU A 245 5.22 -1.13 -2.94
CA GLU A 245 4.90 -2.53 -2.63
C GLU A 245 3.40 -2.80 -2.79
N THR A 246 2.55 -1.92 -2.28
CA THR A 246 1.09 -2.06 -2.39
C THR A 246 0.62 -2.05 -3.83
N THR A 247 1.15 -1.16 -4.66
CA THR A 247 0.78 -1.03 -6.07
C THR A 247 1.36 -2.18 -6.90
N SER A 248 2.60 -2.58 -6.64
CA SER A 248 3.23 -3.73 -7.30
C SER A 248 2.45 -5.02 -7.09
N ASN A 249 2.11 -5.31 -5.82
CA ASN A 249 1.31 -6.47 -5.46
C ASN A 249 -0.07 -6.40 -6.14
N MET A 250 -0.67 -5.22 -6.20
CA MET A 250 -1.99 -5.04 -6.82
C MET A 250 -1.97 -5.30 -8.33
N ILE A 251 -0.89 -4.90 -9.04
CA ILE A 251 -0.72 -5.22 -10.46
C ILE A 251 -0.70 -6.74 -10.66
N GLY A 252 0.10 -7.47 -9.86
CA GLY A 252 0.16 -8.93 -9.90
C GLY A 252 -1.19 -9.57 -9.62
N ASN A 253 -1.84 -9.18 -8.54
CA ASN A 253 -3.15 -9.70 -8.12
C ASN A 253 -4.22 -9.46 -9.18
N ALA A 254 -4.22 -8.29 -9.84
CA ALA A 254 -5.16 -7.98 -10.92
C ALA A 254 -5.01 -8.93 -12.12
N PHE A 255 -3.77 -9.23 -12.53
CA PHE A 255 -3.54 -10.17 -13.63
C PHE A 255 -3.90 -11.61 -13.24
N ILE A 256 -3.66 -12.02 -11.99
CA ILE A 256 -4.11 -13.33 -11.48
C ILE A 256 -5.64 -13.39 -11.49
N ALA A 257 -6.33 -12.38 -10.98
CA ALA A 257 -7.79 -12.34 -10.95
C ALA A 257 -8.38 -12.40 -12.37
N LEU A 258 -7.87 -11.58 -13.29
CA LEU A 258 -8.32 -11.57 -14.69
C LEU A 258 -8.09 -12.91 -15.40
N HIS A 259 -6.94 -13.57 -15.21
CA HIS A 259 -6.66 -14.85 -15.84
C HIS A 259 -7.43 -16.02 -15.21
N ARG A 260 -7.81 -15.92 -13.93
CA ARG A 260 -8.74 -16.87 -13.30
C ARG A 260 -10.19 -16.67 -13.75
N HIS A 261 -10.51 -15.52 -14.35
CA HIS A 261 -11.85 -15.20 -14.87
C HIS A 261 -11.78 -14.81 -16.35
N PRO A 262 -11.51 -15.79 -17.25
CA PRO A 262 -11.21 -15.51 -18.66
C PRO A 262 -12.33 -14.79 -19.41
N ALA A 263 -13.59 -14.98 -19.02
CA ALA A 263 -14.72 -14.25 -19.62
C ALA A 263 -14.62 -12.73 -19.36
N GLU A 264 -14.22 -12.33 -18.13
CA GLU A 264 -14.03 -10.93 -17.78
C GLU A 264 -12.79 -10.34 -18.45
N LEU A 265 -11.72 -11.13 -18.60
CA LEU A 265 -10.52 -10.72 -19.35
C LEU A 265 -10.83 -10.48 -20.83
N VAL A 266 -11.59 -11.37 -21.49
CA VAL A 266 -12.03 -11.19 -22.88
C VAL A 266 -12.91 -9.95 -23.01
N ARG A 267 -13.82 -9.75 -22.06
CA ARG A 267 -14.69 -8.57 -22.02
C ARG A 267 -13.88 -7.28 -21.87
N LEU A 268 -12.91 -7.23 -20.95
CA LEU A 268 -12.06 -6.05 -20.78
C LEU A 268 -11.26 -5.72 -22.05
N ARG A 269 -10.78 -6.75 -22.78
CA ARG A 269 -10.09 -6.56 -24.05
C ARG A 269 -10.99 -5.99 -25.14
N SER A 270 -12.26 -6.39 -25.17
CA SER A 270 -13.25 -5.87 -26.14
C SER A 270 -13.83 -4.52 -25.76
N GLU A 271 -13.89 -4.22 -24.46
CA GLU A 271 -14.46 -3.00 -23.90
C GLU A 271 -13.46 -2.28 -22.98
N PRO A 272 -12.37 -1.68 -23.52
CA PRO A 272 -11.32 -1.06 -22.71
C PRO A 272 -11.79 0.10 -21.83
N ALA A 273 -12.98 0.66 -22.09
CA ALA A 273 -13.60 1.68 -21.25
C ALA A 273 -13.96 1.16 -19.83
N LEU A 274 -14.04 -0.16 -19.64
CA LEU A 274 -14.30 -0.79 -18.34
C LEU A 274 -13.06 -0.81 -17.43
N ILE A 275 -11.91 -0.29 -17.86
CA ILE A 275 -10.66 -0.39 -17.09
C ILE A 275 -10.79 0.17 -15.66
N SER A 276 -11.47 1.30 -15.47
CA SER A 276 -11.63 1.90 -14.13
C SER A 276 -12.45 1.01 -13.20
N GLN A 277 -13.56 0.46 -13.69
CA GLN A 277 -14.40 -0.49 -12.94
C GLN A 277 -13.64 -1.80 -12.68
N CYS A 278 -12.88 -2.28 -13.66
CA CYS A 278 -12.03 -3.45 -13.50
C CYS A 278 -11.01 -3.26 -12.37
N VAL A 279 -10.33 -2.12 -12.30
CA VAL A 279 -9.37 -1.80 -11.23
C VAL A 279 -10.07 -1.76 -9.86
N ILE A 280 -11.26 -1.14 -9.79
CA ILE A 280 -12.08 -1.11 -8.56
C ILE A 280 -12.43 -2.53 -8.11
N GLU A 281 -12.87 -3.38 -9.04
CA GLU A 281 -13.20 -4.77 -8.71
C GLU A 281 -11.96 -5.60 -8.33
N CYS A 282 -10.82 -5.41 -8.98
CA CYS A 282 -9.57 -6.06 -8.58
C CYS A 282 -9.18 -5.69 -7.15
N LEU A 283 -9.25 -4.40 -6.79
CA LEU A 283 -8.99 -3.91 -5.43
C LEU A 283 -9.98 -4.50 -4.41
N ARG A 284 -11.26 -4.62 -4.76
CA ARG A 284 -12.26 -5.23 -3.89
C ARG A 284 -12.04 -6.74 -3.75
N PHE A 285 -11.86 -7.44 -4.87
CA PHE A 285 -11.89 -8.90 -4.94
C PHE A 285 -10.65 -9.57 -4.35
N ASP A 286 -9.46 -9.07 -4.68
CA ASP A 286 -8.17 -9.59 -4.19
C ASP A 286 -7.15 -8.46 -4.01
N GLY A 287 -7.51 -7.46 -3.20
CA GLY A 287 -6.70 -6.27 -2.94
C GLY A 287 -5.39 -6.61 -2.24
N SER A 288 -4.34 -5.83 -2.53
CA SER A 288 -3.02 -6.04 -1.93
C SER A 288 -3.01 -5.77 -0.42
N VAL A 289 -3.68 -4.72 0.05
CA VAL A 289 -3.79 -4.43 1.49
C VAL A 289 -4.92 -5.27 2.10
N GLN A 290 -4.56 -6.24 2.91
CA GLN A 290 -5.50 -7.18 3.53
C GLN A 290 -5.91 -6.78 4.94
N MET A 291 -4.98 -6.18 5.69
CA MET A 291 -5.23 -5.76 7.07
C MET A 291 -4.65 -4.38 7.33
N ALA A 292 -5.33 -3.63 8.18
CA ALA A 292 -4.84 -2.41 8.80
C ALA A 292 -5.18 -2.47 10.29
N PHE A 293 -4.70 -1.51 11.09
CA PHE A 293 -5.03 -1.48 12.50
C PHE A 293 -5.23 -0.06 13.01
N ARG A 294 -5.84 0.03 14.21
CA ARG A 294 -5.94 1.24 15.02
C ARG A 294 -5.66 0.88 16.46
N ASP A 295 -5.01 1.79 17.15
CA ASP A 295 -4.75 1.70 18.58
C ASP A 295 -5.81 2.49 19.34
N VAL A 296 -6.28 1.95 20.45
CA VAL A 296 -7.26 2.57 21.33
C VAL A 296 -6.56 3.62 22.20
N LEU A 297 -6.87 4.89 21.99
CA LEU A 297 -6.20 6.01 22.67
C LEU A 297 -6.80 6.34 24.01
N GLU A 298 -8.04 5.95 24.29
CA GLU A 298 -8.78 6.12 25.54
C GLU A 298 -9.76 4.96 25.73
N ASP A 299 -10.16 4.68 26.97
CA ASP A 299 -11.17 3.68 27.24
C ASP A 299 -12.48 4.01 26.52
N MET A 300 -13.01 3.04 25.78
CA MET A 300 -14.17 3.29 24.92
C MET A 300 -15.08 2.06 24.76
N ALA A 301 -16.32 2.31 24.34
CA ALA A 301 -17.22 1.28 23.85
C ALA A 301 -17.57 1.53 22.38
N LEU A 302 -17.65 0.45 21.60
CA LEU A 302 -18.08 0.45 20.22
C LEU A 302 -18.86 -0.84 19.90
N ASP A 303 -20.04 -0.70 19.30
CA ASP A 303 -20.95 -1.80 18.94
C ASP A 303 -21.17 -2.83 20.09
N GLY A 304 -21.23 -2.35 21.35
CA GLY A 304 -21.49 -3.18 22.53
C GLY A 304 -20.25 -3.84 23.14
N TYR A 305 -19.06 -3.63 22.56
CA TYR A 305 -17.78 -4.10 23.08
C TYR A 305 -17.05 -2.98 23.83
N HIS A 306 -16.31 -3.35 24.87
CA HIS A 306 -15.49 -2.45 25.65
C HIS A 306 -14.02 -2.65 25.33
N PHE A 307 -13.31 -1.56 25.06
CA PHE A 307 -11.89 -1.52 24.75
C PHE A 307 -11.18 -0.62 25.74
N SER A 308 -10.02 -1.07 26.21
CA SER A 308 -9.17 -0.29 27.08
C SER A 308 -8.10 0.44 26.30
N ARG A 309 -7.66 1.57 26.82
CA ARG A 309 -6.49 2.27 26.27
C ARG A 309 -5.31 1.31 26.13
N GLY A 310 -4.70 1.28 24.96
CA GLY A 310 -3.60 0.39 24.61
C GLY A 310 -4.03 -0.95 24.02
N ASP A 311 -5.32 -1.16 23.81
CA ASP A 311 -5.78 -2.23 22.93
C ASP A 311 -5.50 -1.85 21.48
N THR A 312 -5.28 -2.87 20.62
CA THR A 312 -5.15 -2.70 19.19
C THR A 312 -6.29 -3.42 18.47
N ILE A 313 -6.94 -2.76 17.53
CA ILE A 313 -8.00 -3.31 16.72
C ILE A 313 -7.49 -3.47 15.29
N PHE A 314 -7.31 -4.71 14.84
CA PHE A 314 -7.07 -5.04 13.46
C PHE A 314 -8.38 -5.04 12.68
N LEU A 315 -8.36 -4.44 11.50
CA LEU A 315 -9.47 -4.48 10.55
C LEU A 315 -9.01 -5.22 9.30
N CYS A 316 -9.77 -6.26 8.96
CA CYS A 316 -9.48 -7.09 7.80
C CYS A 316 -10.22 -6.56 6.58
N SER A 317 -9.55 -5.75 5.74
CA SER A 317 -10.15 -5.20 4.51
C SER A 317 -10.45 -6.29 3.50
N GLY A 318 -9.59 -7.33 3.37
CA GLY A 318 -9.87 -8.48 2.52
C GLY A 318 -11.15 -9.23 2.89
N SER A 319 -11.44 -9.31 4.20
CA SER A 319 -12.71 -9.85 4.70
C SER A 319 -13.88 -8.91 4.43
N ALA A 320 -13.73 -7.63 4.81
CA ALA A 320 -14.78 -6.62 4.67
C ALA A 320 -15.25 -6.45 3.22
N HIS A 321 -14.34 -6.55 2.25
CA HIS A 321 -14.66 -6.48 0.82
C HIS A 321 -15.39 -7.72 0.26
N ARG A 322 -15.46 -8.79 1.05
CA ARG A 322 -16.26 -10.00 0.76
C ARG A 322 -17.48 -10.14 1.68
N ASP A 323 -17.86 -9.06 2.37
CA ASP A 323 -19.02 -9.04 3.27
C ASP A 323 -20.32 -9.03 2.49
N PRO A 324 -21.17 -10.10 2.57
CA PRO A 324 -22.45 -10.16 1.88
C PRO A 324 -23.47 -9.14 2.41
N ALA A 325 -23.27 -8.59 3.60
CA ALA A 325 -24.09 -7.51 4.12
C ALA A 325 -23.87 -6.19 3.37
N ARG A 326 -22.72 -6.05 2.68
CA ARG A 326 -22.38 -4.83 1.94
C ARG A 326 -22.36 -5.02 0.42
N PHE A 327 -21.92 -6.17 -0.07
CA PHE A 327 -21.70 -6.42 -1.50
C PHE A 327 -22.57 -7.57 -1.98
N VAL A 328 -23.26 -7.36 -3.11
CA VAL A 328 -24.06 -8.41 -3.76
C VAL A 328 -23.10 -9.41 -4.44
N GLU A 329 -23.32 -10.72 -4.26
CA GLU A 329 -22.44 -11.78 -4.79
C GLU A 329 -20.95 -11.46 -4.53
N PRO A 330 -20.52 -11.31 -3.25
CA PRO A 330 -19.19 -10.77 -2.92
C PRO A 330 -18.03 -11.62 -3.44
N ASP A 331 -18.27 -12.93 -3.61
CA ASP A 331 -17.28 -13.90 -4.08
C ASP A 331 -17.22 -14.06 -5.61
N ARG A 332 -18.07 -13.32 -6.34
CA ARG A 332 -18.04 -13.27 -7.79
C ARG A 332 -17.22 -12.07 -8.26
N PHE A 333 -16.22 -12.33 -9.11
CA PHE A 333 -15.45 -11.30 -9.81
C PHE A 333 -16.24 -10.75 -11.00
N ARG A 334 -16.48 -9.45 -11.03
CA ARG A 334 -17.26 -8.77 -12.09
C ARG A 334 -16.69 -7.38 -12.33
N ILE A 335 -16.18 -7.15 -13.53
CA ILE A 335 -15.56 -5.86 -13.91
C ILE A 335 -16.58 -4.75 -14.23
N ASP A 336 -17.87 -5.03 -14.16
CA ASP A 336 -18.98 -4.10 -14.44
C ASP A 336 -19.79 -3.74 -13.19
N ARG A 337 -19.20 -3.87 -11.99
CA ARG A 337 -19.91 -3.49 -10.77
C ARG A 337 -20.20 -1.99 -10.73
N GLU A 338 -21.48 -1.65 -10.55
CA GLU A 338 -21.95 -0.27 -10.34
C GLU A 338 -22.18 0.05 -8.85
N ASP A 339 -22.23 -0.97 -8.00
CA ASP A 339 -22.51 -0.86 -6.57
C ASP A 339 -21.28 -0.55 -5.72
N VAL A 340 -20.11 -0.34 -6.34
CA VAL A 340 -18.83 -0.10 -5.67
C VAL A 340 -18.17 1.17 -6.18
N ASP A 341 -17.96 2.14 -5.30
CA ASP A 341 -17.11 3.32 -5.51
C ASP A 341 -15.74 3.08 -4.86
N PHE A 342 -14.64 3.45 -5.54
CA PHE A 342 -13.29 3.27 -5.01
C PHE A 342 -13.06 3.96 -3.66
N ARG A 343 -13.80 5.04 -3.35
CA ARG A 343 -13.74 5.74 -2.06
C ARG A 343 -14.30 4.93 -0.90
N GLN A 344 -15.04 3.88 -1.18
CA GLN A 344 -15.60 2.95 -0.21
C GLN A 344 -14.69 1.73 0.03
N LEU A 345 -13.61 1.60 -0.75
CA LEU A 345 -12.66 0.51 -0.58
C LEU A 345 -11.76 0.76 0.63
N LEU A 346 -11.83 -0.15 1.59
CA LEU A 346 -11.10 -0.03 2.86
C LEU A 346 -9.60 -0.35 2.75
N ASN A 347 -9.12 -0.85 1.60
CA ASN A 347 -7.66 -0.93 1.33
C ASN A 347 -7.00 0.45 1.26
N PHE A 348 -7.75 1.51 0.97
CA PHE A 348 -7.26 2.89 1.09
C PHE A 348 -7.40 3.47 2.49
N GLY A 349 -7.82 2.65 3.46
CA GLY A 349 -8.11 3.12 4.81
C GLY A 349 -9.38 3.97 4.88
N GLY A 350 -9.48 4.81 5.90
CA GLY A 350 -10.63 5.69 6.13
C GLY A 350 -10.34 6.77 7.17
N GLY A 351 -11.26 7.73 7.28
CA GLY A 351 -11.17 8.82 8.25
C GLY A 351 -9.94 9.69 8.04
N LEU A 352 -9.28 10.05 9.14
CA LEU A 352 -8.12 10.95 9.13
C LEU A 352 -6.95 10.41 8.30
N HIS A 353 -6.74 9.10 8.30
CA HIS A 353 -5.63 8.43 7.60
C HIS A 353 -6.03 7.83 6.24
N TYR A 354 -7.10 8.33 5.60
CA TYR A 354 -7.42 7.92 4.23
C TYR A 354 -6.21 8.14 3.31
N CYS A 355 -5.92 7.18 2.44
CA CYS A 355 -4.72 7.16 1.60
C CYS A 355 -4.53 8.46 0.81
N LEU A 356 -3.35 9.08 0.95
CA LEU A 356 -2.97 10.28 0.19
C LEU A 356 -2.83 9.98 -1.30
N GLY A 357 -2.31 8.79 -1.62
CA GLY A 357 -2.04 8.34 -2.97
C GLY A 357 -3.20 7.64 -3.67
N ALA A 358 -4.40 7.53 -3.06
CA ALA A 358 -5.49 6.71 -3.60
C ALA A 358 -5.80 7.00 -5.08
N ARG A 359 -5.88 8.29 -5.45
CA ARG A 359 -6.13 8.70 -6.85
C ARG A 359 -4.96 8.32 -7.77
N LEU A 360 -3.73 8.50 -7.31
CA LEU A 360 -2.53 8.16 -8.09
C LEU A 360 -2.45 6.65 -8.31
N THR A 361 -2.73 5.87 -7.26
CA THR A 361 -2.78 4.39 -7.35
C THR A 361 -3.82 3.94 -8.37
N MET A 362 -5.03 4.52 -8.38
CA MET A 362 -6.05 4.20 -9.38
C MET A 362 -5.55 4.44 -10.80
N ILE A 363 -4.98 5.61 -11.06
CA ILE A 363 -4.42 5.98 -12.38
C ILE A 363 -3.29 5.00 -12.78
N GLU A 364 -2.40 4.72 -11.85
CA GLU A 364 -1.25 3.85 -12.12
C GLU A 364 -1.67 2.42 -12.44
N LEU A 365 -2.65 1.87 -11.73
CA LEU A 365 -3.22 0.56 -12.00
C LEU A 365 -3.96 0.52 -13.34
N GLU A 366 -4.76 1.53 -13.64
CA GLU A 366 -5.45 1.65 -14.94
C GLU A 366 -4.44 1.67 -16.10
N VAL A 367 -3.39 2.49 -15.97
CA VAL A 367 -2.33 2.59 -16.97
C VAL A 367 -1.56 1.28 -17.08
N ALA A 368 -1.17 0.69 -15.96
CA ALA A 368 -0.38 -0.54 -15.94
C ALA A 368 -1.10 -1.70 -16.63
N ILE A 369 -2.37 -1.93 -16.26
CA ILE A 369 -3.16 -3.04 -16.80
C ILE A 369 -3.49 -2.79 -18.27
N ASN A 370 -3.99 -1.59 -18.61
CA ASN A 370 -4.38 -1.28 -19.98
C ASN A 370 -3.19 -1.32 -20.96
N THR A 371 -2.02 -0.82 -20.54
CA THR A 371 -0.82 -0.83 -21.40
C THR A 371 -0.35 -2.24 -21.69
N LEU A 372 -0.30 -3.14 -20.68
CA LEU A 372 0.06 -4.53 -20.90
C LEU A 372 -0.94 -5.27 -21.80
N LEU A 373 -2.24 -5.12 -21.56
CA LEU A 373 -3.27 -5.77 -22.39
C LEU A 373 -3.24 -5.30 -23.84
N ARG A 374 -2.94 -4.03 -24.08
CA ARG A 374 -2.81 -3.44 -25.42
C ARG A 374 -1.55 -3.91 -26.14
N ARG A 375 -0.39 -3.93 -25.42
CA ARG A 375 0.92 -4.24 -26.00
C ARG A 375 1.14 -5.75 -26.17
N LEU A 376 0.52 -6.56 -25.32
CA LEU A 376 0.64 -8.02 -25.28
C LEU A 376 -0.76 -8.66 -25.29
N PRO A 377 -1.49 -8.56 -26.43
CA PRO A 377 -2.90 -8.96 -26.48
C PRO A 377 -3.14 -10.46 -26.30
N ASP A 378 -2.13 -11.31 -26.59
CA ASP A 378 -2.18 -12.76 -26.41
C ASP A 378 -1.45 -13.25 -25.14
N MET A 379 -1.02 -12.31 -24.27
CA MET A 379 -0.35 -12.66 -23.03
C MET A 379 -1.20 -13.62 -22.16
N ARG A 380 -0.54 -14.64 -21.64
CA ARG A 380 -1.11 -15.65 -20.76
C ARG A 380 -0.22 -15.86 -19.54
N ILE A 381 -0.84 -16.22 -18.42
CA ILE A 381 -0.16 -16.68 -17.22
C ILE A 381 -0.41 -18.19 -17.14
N PRO A 382 0.59 -19.06 -17.39
CA PRO A 382 0.38 -20.49 -17.48
C PRO A 382 -0.01 -21.05 -16.11
N ASP A 383 0.77 -21.21 -15.19
CA ASP A 383 0.62 -22.06 -14.00
C ASP A 383 -0.02 -21.32 -12.80
N LEU A 384 -1.26 -20.82 -12.93
CA LEU A 384 -1.98 -20.08 -11.88
C LEU A 384 -2.12 -20.84 -10.55
N GLU A 385 -2.08 -22.18 -10.56
CA GLU A 385 -2.19 -22.99 -9.35
C GLU A 385 -0.85 -23.16 -8.61
N GLN A 386 0.27 -22.88 -9.26
CA GLN A 386 1.62 -23.02 -8.69
C GLN A 386 2.21 -21.70 -8.16
N ILE A 387 1.38 -20.67 -8.05
CA ILE A 387 1.80 -19.34 -7.59
C ILE A 387 2.21 -19.39 -6.12
N THR A 388 3.40 -18.87 -5.82
CA THR A 388 3.87 -18.65 -4.45
C THR A 388 3.46 -17.28 -3.96
N TRP A 389 2.61 -17.25 -2.93
CA TRP A 389 2.16 -16.05 -2.27
C TRP A 389 3.16 -15.61 -1.19
N HIS A 390 3.30 -14.30 -0.97
CA HIS A 390 4.07 -13.78 0.13
C HIS A 390 3.54 -14.28 1.48
N SER A 391 4.45 -14.58 2.40
CA SER A 391 4.13 -14.99 3.77
C SER A 391 3.81 -13.76 4.65
N SER A 392 2.74 -13.04 4.28
CA SER A 392 2.28 -11.85 5.00
C SER A 392 0.77 -11.88 5.16
N ASN A 393 0.29 -11.44 6.32
CA ASN A 393 -1.13 -11.29 6.61
C ASN A 393 -1.63 -9.85 6.37
N THR A 394 -0.72 -8.88 6.23
CA THR A 394 -1.04 -7.47 5.99
C THR A 394 -1.06 -7.12 4.52
N LEU A 395 -0.08 -7.62 3.75
CA LEU A 395 0.04 -7.37 2.32
C LEU A 395 -0.02 -8.67 1.53
N ARG A 396 -0.94 -8.75 0.58
CA ARG A 396 -1.14 -9.89 -0.31
C ARG A 396 -0.53 -9.61 -1.68
N GLY A 397 0.36 -10.47 -2.09
CA GLY A 397 1.03 -10.42 -3.39
C GLY A 397 1.78 -11.71 -3.64
N VAL A 398 2.45 -11.81 -4.77
CA VAL A 398 3.18 -12.99 -5.22
C VAL A 398 4.65 -12.68 -5.48
N GLU A 399 5.51 -13.65 -5.22
CA GLU A 399 6.97 -13.50 -5.39
C GLU A 399 7.38 -13.44 -6.87
N SER A 400 6.63 -14.11 -7.73
CA SER A 400 6.90 -14.25 -9.16
C SER A 400 5.61 -14.53 -9.90
N LEU A 401 5.50 -14.00 -11.12
CA LEU A 401 4.36 -14.24 -12.00
C LEU A 401 4.86 -14.43 -13.44
N PRO A 402 5.22 -15.67 -13.84
CA PRO A 402 5.63 -15.95 -15.21
C PRO A 402 4.50 -15.66 -16.20
N ALA A 403 4.78 -14.86 -17.20
CA ALA A 403 3.87 -14.56 -18.29
C ALA A 403 4.52 -14.92 -19.63
N ILE A 404 3.72 -15.37 -20.59
CA ILE A 404 4.16 -15.76 -21.93
C ILE A 404 3.26 -15.13 -22.99
N TRP A 405 3.82 -14.83 -24.16
CA TRP A 405 3.11 -14.31 -25.33
C TRP A 405 3.87 -14.67 -26.61
N THR A 406 3.27 -14.38 -27.77
CA THR A 406 3.95 -14.54 -29.06
C THR A 406 4.90 -13.35 -29.27
N ALA A 407 6.20 -13.63 -29.34
CA ALA A 407 7.20 -12.60 -29.60
C ALA A 407 6.92 -11.92 -30.95
N GLN A 408 7.01 -10.60 -30.97
CA GLN A 408 6.91 -9.82 -32.21
C GLN A 408 8.32 -9.73 -32.80
N HIS A 409 8.53 -10.32 -33.98
CA HIS A 409 9.80 -10.27 -34.72
C HIS A 409 9.89 -9.04 -35.61
#